data_14d2f3ee4b7a9bbc0ae29df30097923d
#
_entry.id   14d2f3ee4b7a9bbc0ae29df30097923d
#
_cell.length_a   1.000
_cell.length_b   1.000
_cell.length_c   1.000
_cell.angle_alpha   90.00
_cell.angle_beta   90.00
_cell.angle_gamma   90.00
#
_symmetry.space_group_name_H-M   'P 1'
#
loop_
_entity.id
_entity.type
_entity.pdbx_description
1 polymer ?
#
loop_
_entity_poly.entity_id
_entity_poly.type
_entity_poly.pdbx_seq_one_letter_code
_entity_poly.pdbx_strand_id
1 'polypeptide(L)'
;LVGSEMCIRDSLRASFLAMHRAVDQLSVRPQHLLIDGNRFNKYPDIPHTTVIKGDGKYLSIAAASILAKTYRDDYMNRLHEEYPFYDWNKNKGYPTKKHRAAIAEHGTTPYHRMTFNLLGDGQLNLNF
;
A
#
# COMPACT_ATOMS: atom_id res chain seq x y z
N LEU A 1 -19.78 7.77 -6.03
CA LEU A 1 -19.22 8.68 -5.00
C LEU A 1 -19.09 7.99 -3.65
N VAL A 2 -20.14 7.28 -3.19
CA VAL A 2 -20.10 6.53 -1.91
C VAL A 2 -19.04 5.43 -1.94
N GLY A 3 -18.87 4.73 -3.06
CA GLY A 3 -17.87 3.69 -3.21
C GLY A 3 -16.43 4.21 -3.16
N SER A 4 -16.15 5.41 -3.64
CA SER A 4 -14.80 5.99 -3.60
C SER A 4 -14.39 6.42 -2.19
N GLU A 5 -15.31 6.95 -1.38
CA GLU A 5 -15.03 7.29 0.02
C GLU A 5 -14.76 6.04 0.86
N MET A 6 -15.51 4.96 0.66
CA MET A 6 -15.24 3.69 1.34
C MET A 6 -13.87 3.13 0.95
N CYS A 7 -13.51 3.17 -0.32
CA CYS A 7 -12.18 2.72 -0.78
C CYS A 7 -11.06 3.53 -0.16
N ILE A 8 -11.20 4.86 -0.03
CA ILE A 8 -10.21 5.73 0.61
C ILE A 8 -10.08 5.39 2.10
N ARG A 9 -11.18 5.22 2.81
CA ARG A 9 -11.17 4.84 4.24
C ARG A 9 -10.52 3.48 4.45
N ASP A 10 -10.86 2.50 3.63
CA ASP A 10 -10.27 1.15 3.71
C ASP A 10 -8.78 1.17 3.40
N SER A 11 -8.35 1.98 2.44
CA SER A 11 -6.92 2.17 2.11
C SER A 11 -6.15 2.79 3.28
N LEU A 12 -6.71 3.81 3.93
CA LEU A 12 -6.10 4.43 5.12
C LEU A 12 -6.00 3.45 6.28
N ARG A 13 -7.06 2.69 6.55
CA ARG A 13 -7.06 1.65 7.59
C ARG A 13 -6.00 0.59 7.32
N ALA A 14 -5.89 0.14 6.07
CA ALA A 14 -4.89 -0.84 5.67
C ALA A 14 -3.47 -0.31 5.85
N SER A 15 -3.22 0.97 5.50
CA SER A 15 -1.93 1.62 5.71
C SER A 15 -1.58 1.70 7.20
N PHE A 16 -2.51 2.14 8.05
CA PHE A 16 -2.28 2.24 9.49
C PHE A 16 -2.03 0.86 10.11
N LEU A 17 -2.79 -0.16 9.71
CA LEU A 17 -2.58 -1.52 10.16
C LEU A 17 -1.21 -2.05 9.74
N ALA A 18 -0.78 -1.77 8.52
CA ALA A 18 0.55 -2.16 8.04
C ALA A 18 1.67 -1.49 8.85
N MET A 19 1.52 -0.21 9.16
CA MET A 19 2.47 0.52 10.02
C MET A 19 2.53 -0.07 11.43
N HIS A 20 1.37 -0.37 12.04
CA HIS A 20 1.30 -1.00 13.36
C HIS A 20 1.98 -2.38 13.37
N ARG A 21 1.73 -3.20 12.35
CA ARG A 21 2.38 -4.51 12.20
C ARG A 21 3.89 -4.39 12.00
N ALA A 22 4.35 -3.37 11.27
CA ALA A 22 5.78 -3.11 11.12
C ALA A 22 6.44 -2.75 12.45
N VAL A 23 5.79 -1.93 13.27
CA VAL A 23 6.26 -1.59 14.62
C VAL A 23 6.30 -2.82 15.52
N ASP A 24 5.26 -3.67 15.46
CA ASP A 24 5.19 -4.92 16.24
C ASP A 24 6.36 -5.87 15.96
N GLN A 25 6.89 -5.86 14.74
CA GLN A 25 7.97 -6.73 14.30
C GLN A 25 9.38 -6.21 14.61
N LEU A 26 9.50 -4.99 15.13
CA LEU A 26 10.80 -4.42 15.47
C LEU A 26 11.41 -5.17 16.66
N SER A 27 12.70 -5.50 16.58
CA SER A 27 13.43 -6.17 17.65
C SER A 27 13.67 -5.27 18.86
N VAL A 28 13.77 -3.96 18.62
CA VAL A 28 13.89 -2.93 19.66
C VAL A 28 12.63 -2.08 19.63
N ARG A 29 11.95 -1.97 20.78
CA ARG A 29 10.74 -1.16 20.90
C ARG A 29 11.08 0.33 20.77
N PRO A 30 10.49 1.08 19.81
CA PRO A 30 10.72 2.51 19.69
C PRO A 30 10.04 3.27 20.83
N GLN A 31 10.62 4.40 21.22
CA GLN A 31 10.07 5.29 22.25
C GLN A 31 9.16 6.36 21.66
N HIS A 32 9.30 6.63 20.37
CA HIS A 32 8.52 7.63 19.65
C HIS A 32 8.43 7.25 18.17
N LEU A 33 7.28 7.53 17.54
CA LEU A 33 7.06 7.29 16.11
C LEU A 33 6.97 8.62 15.37
N LEU A 34 7.75 8.76 14.31
CA LEU A 34 7.62 9.86 13.35
C LEU A 34 6.87 9.34 12.12
N ILE A 35 5.73 9.93 11.84
CA ILE A 35 4.83 9.47 10.76
C ILE A 35 4.77 10.54 9.68
N ASP A 36 5.08 10.14 8.45
CA ASP A 36 4.91 11.01 7.29
C ASP A 36 3.42 11.13 6.95
N GLY A 37 2.93 12.36 6.90
CA GLY A 37 1.53 12.65 6.62
C GLY A 37 0.86 13.47 7.73
N ASN A 38 -0.47 13.55 7.67
CA ASN A 38 -1.28 14.34 8.60
C ASN A 38 -2.23 13.50 9.45
N ARG A 39 -2.27 12.19 9.26
CA ARG A 39 -3.17 11.28 9.97
C ARG A 39 -2.44 10.00 10.34
N PHE A 40 -2.74 9.50 11.53
CA PHE A 40 -2.25 8.22 12.02
C PHE A 40 -3.15 7.71 13.15
N ASN A 41 -3.45 6.43 13.15
CA ASN A 41 -4.11 5.79 14.28
C ASN A 41 -3.08 5.55 15.37
N LYS A 42 -3.36 6.05 16.59
CA LYS A 42 -2.46 5.93 17.73
C LYS A 42 -2.03 4.48 17.96
N TYR A 43 -0.72 4.26 18.03
CA TYR A 43 -0.17 2.99 18.47
C TYR A 43 -0.19 2.91 19.99
N PRO A 44 -0.66 1.79 20.59
CA PRO A 44 -0.71 1.66 22.07
C PRO A 44 0.66 1.83 22.70
N ASP A 45 0.72 2.64 23.77
CA ASP A 45 1.90 2.88 24.60
C ASP A 45 3.11 3.57 23.94
N ILE A 46 3.02 3.95 22.67
CA ILE A 46 4.09 4.71 22.00
C ILE A 46 3.52 6.01 21.45
N PRO A 47 4.05 7.17 21.87
CA PRO A 47 3.62 8.46 21.31
C PRO A 47 4.11 8.63 19.88
N HIS A 48 3.38 9.40 19.09
CA HIS A 48 3.75 9.69 17.71
C HIS A 48 3.63 11.18 17.38
N THR A 49 4.34 11.59 16.34
CA THR A 49 4.23 12.92 15.72
C THR A 49 4.01 12.74 14.23
N THR A 50 2.95 13.31 13.70
CA THR A 50 2.71 13.37 12.26
C THR A 50 3.42 14.59 11.66
N VAL A 51 4.08 14.39 10.53
CA VAL A 51 4.86 15.43 9.85
C VAL A 51 4.48 15.44 8.38
N ILE A 52 3.91 16.56 7.92
CA ILE A 52 3.58 16.74 6.51
C ILE A 52 4.87 16.87 5.70
N LYS A 53 5.00 16.10 4.63
CA LYS A 53 6.24 16.01 3.81
C LYS A 53 7.46 15.67 4.66
N GLY A 54 7.31 14.71 5.54
CA GLY A 54 8.33 14.32 6.53
C GLY A 54 9.63 13.84 5.90
N ASP A 55 9.57 13.21 4.73
CA ASP A 55 10.75 12.78 3.96
C ASP A 55 11.66 13.95 3.56
N GLY A 56 11.12 15.14 3.37
CA GLY A 56 11.89 16.37 3.14
C GLY A 56 12.38 17.07 4.41
N LYS A 57 11.88 16.68 5.60
CA LYS A 57 12.17 17.34 6.87
C LYS A 57 13.03 16.51 7.82
N TYR A 58 12.89 15.19 7.80
CA TYR A 58 13.59 14.26 8.69
C TYR A 58 14.31 13.17 7.91
N LEU A 59 15.60 13.04 8.17
CA LEU A 59 16.45 12.02 7.53
C LEU A 59 15.96 10.60 7.84
N SER A 60 15.51 10.35 9.06
CA SER A 60 14.96 9.05 9.47
C SER A 60 13.71 8.66 8.68
N ILE A 61 12.82 9.61 8.39
CA ILE A 61 11.64 9.38 7.56
C ILE A 61 12.06 9.11 6.10
N ALA A 62 12.99 9.88 5.57
CA ALA A 62 13.51 9.68 4.22
C ALA A 62 14.15 8.29 4.06
N ALA A 63 14.96 7.87 5.02
CA ALA A 63 15.59 6.55 5.02
C ALA A 63 14.54 5.43 5.11
N ALA A 64 13.55 5.55 5.97
CA ALA A 64 12.46 4.59 6.10
C ALA A 64 11.63 4.47 4.81
N SER A 65 11.38 5.59 4.14
CA SER A 65 10.68 5.62 2.86
C SER A 65 11.43 4.86 1.77
N ILE A 66 12.74 5.05 1.68
CA ILE A 66 13.59 4.32 0.71
C ILE A 66 13.57 2.81 1.00
N LEU A 67 13.71 2.41 2.25
CA LEU A 67 13.66 1.01 2.64
C LEU A 67 12.30 0.38 2.31
N ALA A 68 11.21 1.04 2.67
CA ALA A 68 9.87 0.56 2.39
C ALA A 68 9.62 0.37 0.88
N LYS A 69 10.05 1.33 0.08
CA LYS A 69 9.96 1.26 -1.39
C LYS A 69 10.78 0.10 -1.95
N THR A 70 12.01 -0.06 -1.50
CA THR A 70 12.91 -1.12 -1.98
C THR A 70 12.34 -2.51 -1.65
N TYR A 71 11.89 -2.73 -0.43
CA TYR A 71 11.25 -3.99 -0.03
C TYR A 71 9.97 -4.27 -0.81
N ARG A 72 9.17 -3.24 -1.05
CA ARG A 72 7.96 -3.37 -1.87
C ARG A 72 8.30 -3.75 -3.31
N ASP A 73 9.28 -3.12 -3.91
CA ASP A 73 9.71 -3.40 -5.28
C ASP A 73 10.20 -4.85 -5.41
N ASP A 74 11.00 -5.33 -4.47
CA ASP A 74 11.46 -6.72 -4.43
C ASP A 74 10.29 -7.71 -4.27
N TYR A 75 9.33 -7.38 -3.42
CA TYR A 75 8.13 -8.18 -3.22
C TYR A 75 7.29 -8.25 -4.50
N MET A 76 7.10 -7.13 -5.19
CA MET A 76 6.34 -7.09 -6.44
C MET A 76 7.06 -7.83 -7.57
N ASN A 77 8.38 -7.82 -7.62
CA ASN A 77 9.17 -8.61 -8.56
C ASN A 77 8.96 -10.12 -8.32
N ARG A 78 8.93 -10.56 -7.06
CA ARG A 78 8.65 -11.97 -6.72
C ARG A 78 7.23 -12.37 -7.08
N LEU A 79 6.24 -11.50 -6.85
CA LEU A 79 4.86 -11.75 -7.27
C LEU A 79 4.72 -11.81 -8.79
N HIS A 80 5.51 -11.03 -9.52
CA HIS A 80 5.53 -11.07 -10.97
C HIS A 80 6.03 -12.43 -11.49
N GLU A 81 7.00 -13.04 -10.84
CA GLU A 81 7.47 -14.40 -11.19
C GLU A 81 6.36 -15.45 -11.01
N GLU A 82 5.54 -15.30 -9.97
CA GLU A 82 4.41 -16.20 -9.68
C GLU A 82 3.21 -15.91 -10.60
N TYR A 83 2.93 -14.62 -10.89
CA TYR A 83 1.79 -14.17 -11.71
C TYR A 83 2.26 -13.19 -12.80
N PRO A 84 2.87 -13.66 -13.90
CA PRO A 84 3.51 -12.79 -14.88
C PRO A 84 2.54 -11.95 -15.73
N PHE A 85 1.23 -12.15 -15.60
CA PHE A 85 0.22 -11.48 -16.43
C PHE A 85 0.03 -10.00 -16.09
N TYR A 86 0.31 -9.59 -14.85
CA TYR A 86 -0.06 -8.28 -14.32
C TYR A 86 1.04 -7.22 -14.45
N ASP A 87 2.19 -7.60 -15.00
CA ASP A 87 3.33 -6.70 -15.22
C ASP A 87 3.84 -6.01 -13.93
N TRP A 88 3.73 -6.70 -12.79
CA TRP A 88 4.06 -6.14 -11.47
C TRP A 88 5.52 -5.77 -11.30
N ASN A 89 6.42 -6.35 -12.08
CA ASN A 89 7.84 -5.96 -12.09
C ASN A 89 8.06 -4.53 -12.60
N LYS A 90 7.14 -4.01 -13.40
CA LYS A 90 7.16 -2.65 -13.94
C LYS A 90 6.22 -1.71 -13.21
N ASN A 91 4.95 -2.09 -13.03
CA ASN A 91 3.94 -1.22 -12.45
C ASN A 91 3.93 -1.22 -10.91
N LYS A 92 4.60 -2.17 -10.25
CA LYS A 92 4.67 -2.31 -8.78
C LYS A 92 3.31 -2.31 -8.07
N GLY A 93 2.29 -2.81 -8.76
CA GLY A 93 0.92 -2.87 -8.27
C GLY A 93 0.07 -1.62 -8.55
N TYR A 94 0.61 -0.62 -9.24
CA TYR A 94 -0.17 0.56 -9.64
C TYR A 94 -1.13 0.21 -10.79
N PRO A 95 -2.30 0.87 -10.86
CA PRO A 95 -3.35 0.53 -11.81
C PRO A 95 -3.08 1.08 -13.21
N THR A 96 -2.08 0.56 -13.90
CA THR A 96 -1.80 0.89 -15.30
C THR A 96 -2.85 0.26 -16.23
N LYS A 97 -2.96 0.76 -17.45
CA LYS A 97 -3.83 0.17 -18.48
C LYS A 97 -3.52 -1.31 -18.70
N LYS A 98 -2.25 -1.67 -18.75
CA LYS A 98 -1.79 -3.04 -18.94
C LYS A 98 -2.17 -3.94 -17.77
N HIS A 99 -2.05 -3.45 -16.53
CA HIS A 99 -2.47 -4.17 -15.34
C HIS A 99 -3.98 -4.41 -15.34
N ARG A 100 -4.78 -3.40 -15.66
CA ARG A 100 -6.25 -3.51 -15.76
C ARG A 100 -6.69 -4.45 -16.88
N ALA A 101 -6.03 -4.41 -18.02
CA ALA A 101 -6.29 -5.34 -19.12
C ALA A 101 -5.98 -6.79 -18.72
N ALA A 102 -4.91 -7.01 -17.97
CA ALA A 102 -4.56 -8.33 -17.45
C ALA A 102 -5.60 -8.83 -16.44
N ILE A 103 -6.13 -7.97 -15.57
CA ILE A 103 -7.23 -8.33 -14.66
C ILE A 103 -8.49 -8.72 -15.44
N ALA A 104 -8.83 -7.98 -16.50
CA ALA A 104 -9.98 -8.29 -17.34
C ALA A 104 -9.85 -9.65 -18.04
N GLU A 105 -8.65 -10.02 -18.45
CA GLU A 105 -8.36 -11.27 -19.17
C GLU A 105 -8.19 -12.48 -18.23
N HIS A 106 -7.42 -12.31 -17.15
CA HIS A 106 -6.99 -13.41 -16.27
C HIS A 106 -7.69 -13.44 -14.90
N GLY A 107 -8.50 -12.42 -14.58
CA GLY A 107 -9.14 -12.29 -13.27
C GLY A 107 -8.20 -11.70 -12.23
N THR A 108 -8.55 -11.89 -10.96
CA THR A 108 -7.79 -11.38 -9.81
C THR A 108 -7.05 -12.50 -9.08
N THR A 109 -6.10 -12.11 -8.24
CA THR A 109 -5.37 -13.00 -7.33
C THR A 109 -5.70 -12.66 -5.89
N PRO A 110 -5.29 -13.47 -4.89
CA PRO A 110 -5.43 -13.12 -3.47
C PRO A 110 -4.71 -11.83 -3.07
N TYR A 111 -3.78 -11.36 -3.89
CA TYR A 111 -3.00 -10.12 -3.66
C TYR A 111 -3.69 -8.86 -4.17
N HIS A 112 -4.77 -8.97 -4.95
CA HIS A 112 -5.55 -7.82 -5.41
C HIS A 112 -6.49 -7.31 -4.30
N ARG A 113 -6.58 -5.99 -4.18
CA ARG A 113 -7.53 -5.35 -3.27
C ARG A 113 -8.90 -5.27 -3.93
N MET A 114 -9.84 -6.08 -3.49
CA MET A 114 -11.18 -6.17 -4.08
C MET A 114 -12.04 -4.92 -3.82
N THR A 115 -11.65 -4.08 -2.85
CA THR A 115 -12.31 -2.80 -2.55
C THR A 115 -11.99 -1.70 -3.57
N PHE A 116 -10.97 -1.90 -4.41
CA PHE A 116 -10.63 -0.94 -5.47
C PHE A 116 -11.40 -1.23 -6.74
N ASN A 117 -11.66 -0.17 -7.51
CA ASN A 117 -12.16 -0.31 -8.87
C ASN A 117 -11.03 -0.82 -9.78
N LEU A 118 -10.96 -2.14 -9.93
CA LEU A 118 -9.85 -2.81 -10.60
C LEU A 118 -9.85 -2.61 -12.11
N LEU A 119 -11.01 -2.39 -12.71
CA LEU A 119 -11.15 -2.25 -14.16
C LEU A 119 -11.32 -0.80 -14.63
N GLY A 120 -11.53 0.12 -13.70
CA GLY A 120 -11.78 1.52 -14.03
C GLY A 120 -13.23 1.80 -14.40
N ASP A 121 -13.50 3.01 -14.89
CA ASP A 121 -14.84 3.41 -15.29
C ASP A 121 -15.31 2.62 -16.52
N GLY A 122 -16.58 2.21 -16.50
CA GLY A 122 -17.17 1.42 -17.58
C GLY A 122 -16.85 -0.07 -17.52
N GLN A 123 -16.38 -0.55 -16.37
CA GLN A 123 -16.05 -1.95 -16.17
C GLN A 123 -17.25 -2.89 -16.32
N LEU A 124 -16.95 -4.09 -16.81
CA LEU A 124 -17.90 -5.20 -16.74
C LEU A 124 -17.97 -5.73 -15.31
N ASN A 125 -19.15 -6.12 -14.87
CA ASN A 125 -19.31 -6.78 -13.59
C ASN A 125 -18.53 -8.09 -13.60
N LEU A 126 -17.48 -8.15 -12.80
CA LEU A 126 -16.78 -9.38 -12.55
C LEU A 126 -17.55 -10.13 -11.46
N ASN A 127 -18.25 -11.17 -11.85
CA ASN A 127 -18.88 -12.09 -10.92
C ASN A 127 -17.77 -13.04 -10.41
N PHE A 128 -17.36 -12.82 -9.18
CA PHE A 128 -16.43 -13.70 -8.47
C PHE A 128 -17.15 -14.53 -7.45
#